data_1336529d6d84a61891ce5a65f8f306a9
#
_entry.id   1336529d6d84a61891ce5a65f8f306a9
#
_cell.length_a   1.000
_cell.length_b   1.000
_cell.length_c   1.000
_cell.angle_alpha   90.00
_cell.angle_beta   90.00
_cell.angle_gamma   90.00
#
_symmetry.space_group_name_H-M   'P 1'
#
loop_
_entity.id
_entity.type
_entity.pdbx_description
1 polymer ?
#
loop_
_entity_poly.entity_id
_entity_poly.type
_entity_poly.pdbx_seq_one_letter_code
_entity_poly.pdbx_strand_id
1 'polypeptide(L)'
;MMSEIGIVGGGLTGVMMAVTLSHCSDSVTLVTREPPQANPNHDDNRTTTIHAAGKAMLEVLGVWSQLPKAPIPVTRIMVAEGPSKTGRMASRQQGFGLSWQDADHPMAYVVENSALLSALCHVLTTRPVTVIQPASVTSFKLVAGKARLSCADVKLPDFDLVLACDGANSQLVDASQLRKFTSDHRQTAIVGNLALERDHENTAFQRFLPDGPIALMPSGDHVASLVWTLPKQTAETLLSADDDVFDQACNTAFGPYLGFMRVVGKRFSWPLRPTWMPKLGIDQLLFAGDAGHHIHPLAGQGYNLALADAAVLADCIAKAHRRGLSAGHASVRQGYQRGRQIEVAAMTAVTSGLNAVMSYAPNPLAKLAGMGMTLVNTSSAKNIFQSIARGGVLAQANLLDGRLPD
;
A
#
# COMPACT_ATOMS: atom_id res chain seq x y z
N MET A 1 26.05 20.72 1.76
CA MET A 1 26.81 19.68 1.02
C MET A 1 25.80 18.97 0.15
N MET A 2 25.96 19.00 -1.18
CA MET A 2 25.04 18.31 -2.09
C MET A 2 25.21 16.79 -1.92
N SER A 3 24.12 16.09 -1.66
CA SER A 3 24.11 14.62 -1.52
C SER A 3 23.51 14.00 -2.77
N GLU A 4 24.22 13.05 -3.35
CA GLU A 4 23.74 12.25 -4.49
C GLU A 4 22.82 11.14 -3.98
N ILE A 5 21.52 11.21 -4.31
CA ILE A 5 20.54 10.22 -3.90
C ILE A 5 20.04 9.44 -5.12
N GLY A 6 20.25 8.11 -5.11
CA GLY A 6 19.74 7.20 -6.13
C GLY A 6 18.45 6.51 -5.68
N ILE A 7 17.43 6.48 -6.54
CA ILE A 7 16.18 5.77 -6.30
C ILE A 7 16.02 4.73 -7.40
N VAL A 8 15.84 3.47 -7.04
CA VAL A 8 15.69 2.35 -8.00
C VAL A 8 14.24 1.90 -8.02
N GLY A 9 13.57 2.04 -9.17
CA GLY A 9 12.19 1.64 -9.41
C GLY A 9 11.29 2.80 -9.84
N GLY A 10 10.63 2.68 -11.00
CA GLY A 10 9.75 3.70 -11.60
C GLY A 10 8.26 3.54 -11.30
N GLY A 11 7.89 2.72 -10.31
CA GLY A 11 6.51 2.56 -9.85
C GLY A 11 6.05 3.69 -8.90
N LEU A 12 4.81 3.57 -8.40
CA LEU A 12 4.21 4.56 -7.48
C LEU A 12 5.15 4.97 -6.34
N THR A 13 5.77 4.00 -5.66
CA THR A 13 6.67 4.26 -4.53
C THR A 13 7.93 5.02 -4.95
N GLY A 14 8.58 4.60 -6.04
CA GLY A 14 9.84 5.22 -6.47
C GLY A 14 9.63 6.63 -7.01
N VAL A 15 8.59 6.88 -7.80
CA VAL A 15 8.27 8.22 -8.31
C VAL A 15 7.87 9.15 -7.16
N MET A 16 7.02 8.68 -6.24
CA MET A 16 6.64 9.42 -5.04
C MET A 16 7.88 9.77 -4.18
N MET A 17 8.79 8.81 -4.00
CA MET A 17 10.04 9.02 -3.26
C MET A 17 10.93 10.07 -3.96
N ALA A 18 11.02 10.04 -5.30
CA ALA A 18 11.78 11.02 -6.08
C ALA A 18 11.20 12.44 -5.94
N VAL A 19 9.88 12.58 -6.06
CA VAL A 19 9.19 13.85 -5.81
C VAL A 19 9.46 14.34 -4.39
N THR A 20 9.30 13.47 -3.40
CA THR A 20 9.49 13.83 -1.98
C THR A 20 10.91 14.28 -1.69
N LEU A 21 11.91 13.50 -2.09
CA LEU A 21 13.31 13.78 -1.76
C LEU A 21 13.90 14.94 -2.55
N SER A 22 13.30 15.31 -3.68
CA SER A 22 13.68 16.55 -4.40
C SER A 22 13.37 17.84 -3.61
N HIS A 23 12.61 17.76 -2.52
CA HIS A 23 12.46 18.88 -1.56
C HIS A 23 13.58 18.96 -0.52
N CYS A 24 14.37 17.88 -0.38
CA CYS A 24 15.43 17.78 0.63
C CYS A 24 16.84 17.76 0.01
N SER A 25 16.96 17.52 -1.29
CA SER A 25 18.25 17.41 -2.00
C SER A 25 18.12 17.86 -3.45
N ASP A 26 19.13 18.59 -3.93
CA ASP A 26 19.19 19.07 -5.31
C ASP A 26 19.71 18.04 -6.30
N SER A 27 20.15 16.87 -5.82
CA SER A 27 20.68 15.79 -6.66
C SER A 27 19.99 14.47 -6.36
N VAL A 28 18.85 14.27 -7.03
CA VAL A 28 18.06 13.04 -6.99
C VAL A 28 18.06 12.40 -8.36
N THR A 29 18.42 11.11 -8.42
CA THR A 29 18.41 10.32 -9.66
C THR A 29 17.43 9.15 -9.51
N LEU A 30 16.42 9.10 -10.36
CA LEU A 30 15.49 7.97 -10.50
C LEU A 30 15.99 7.01 -11.58
N VAL A 31 16.27 5.78 -11.20
CA VAL A 31 16.75 4.72 -12.11
C VAL A 31 15.65 3.70 -12.32
N THR A 32 15.21 3.50 -13.56
CA THR A 32 14.05 2.65 -13.86
C THR A 32 14.23 1.86 -15.17
N ARG A 33 13.63 0.67 -15.23
CA ARG A 33 13.64 -0.18 -16.44
C ARG A 33 12.76 0.38 -17.55
N GLU A 34 11.62 0.94 -17.17
CA GLU A 34 10.63 1.49 -18.10
C GLU A 34 10.36 2.95 -17.72
N PRO A 35 9.93 3.79 -18.69
CA PRO A 35 9.52 5.15 -18.40
C PRO A 35 8.52 5.17 -17.24
N PRO A 36 8.68 6.04 -16.24
CA PRO A 36 7.70 6.21 -15.18
C PRO A 36 6.48 6.93 -15.75
N GLN A 37 5.65 6.22 -16.46
CA GLN A 37 4.43 6.73 -17.07
C GLN A 37 3.28 5.78 -16.71
N ALA A 38 2.11 6.37 -16.43
CA ALA A 38 0.88 5.60 -16.47
C ALA A 38 0.73 5.12 -17.93
N ASN A 39 0.88 3.82 -18.15
CA ASN A 39 0.64 3.26 -19.48
C ASN A 39 -0.87 3.38 -19.77
N PRO A 40 -1.32 4.25 -20.67
CA PRO A 40 -2.74 4.43 -20.96
C PRO A 40 -3.41 3.18 -21.53
N ASN A 41 -2.61 2.21 -22.02
CA ASN A 41 -3.06 0.91 -22.52
C ASN A 41 -3.01 -0.18 -21.45
N HIS A 42 -2.51 0.11 -20.26
CA HIS A 42 -2.57 -0.83 -19.16
C HIS A 42 -3.93 -0.64 -18.49
N ASP A 43 -4.85 -1.57 -18.71
CA ASP A 43 -6.11 -1.70 -17.97
C ASP A 43 -5.79 -2.07 -16.50
N ASP A 44 -5.01 -1.20 -15.82
CA ASP A 44 -4.71 -1.36 -14.40
C ASP A 44 -5.88 -0.77 -13.60
N ASN A 45 -6.89 -1.61 -13.37
CA ASN A 45 -8.06 -1.26 -12.57
C ASN A 45 -7.77 -1.25 -11.07
N ARG A 46 -6.49 -1.32 -10.66
CA ARG A 46 -6.12 -1.27 -9.25
C ARG A 46 -6.35 0.12 -8.69
N THR A 47 -6.87 0.11 -7.49
CA THR A 47 -7.04 1.32 -6.69
C THR A 47 -6.17 1.26 -5.44
N THR A 48 -5.82 2.41 -4.94
CA THR A 48 -5.14 2.59 -3.66
C THR A 48 -6.02 3.41 -2.73
N THR A 49 -6.03 3.06 -1.46
CA THR A 49 -6.72 3.83 -0.43
C THR A 49 -5.71 4.73 0.26
N ILE A 50 -5.91 6.04 0.21
CA ILE A 50 -5.03 7.05 0.79
C ILE A 50 -5.70 7.64 2.03
N HIS A 51 -5.05 7.55 3.18
CA HIS A 51 -5.53 8.12 4.43
C HIS A 51 -5.41 9.65 4.46
N ALA A 52 -6.06 10.30 5.41
CA ALA A 52 -6.02 11.75 5.57
C ALA A 52 -4.59 12.30 5.68
N ALA A 53 -3.70 11.64 6.43
CA ALA A 53 -2.29 12.03 6.52
C ALA A 53 -1.54 11.89 5.18
N GLY A 54 -1.80 10.80 4.43
CA GLY A 54 -1.25 10.62 3.08
C GLY A 54 -1.76 11.67 2.10
N LYS A 55 -3.05 12.06 2.20
CA LYS A 55 -3.62 13.17 1.43
C LYS A 55 -2.89 14.48 1.74
N ALA A 56 -2.72 14.83 3.01
CA ALA A 56 -2.03 16.05 3.43
C ALA A 56 -0.59 16.11 2.86
N MET A 57 0.13 14.99 2.89
CA MET A 57 1.44 14.87 2.24
C MET A 57 1.37 15.13 0.74
N LEU A 58 0.45 14.48 0.02
CA LEU A 58 0.30 14.63 -1.43
C LEU A 58 -0.17 16.05 -1.83
N GLU A 59 -0.92 16.73 -0.96
CA GLU A 59 -1.32 18.13 -1.16
C GLU A 59 -0.11 19.06 -1.08
N VAL A 60 0.71 18.94 -0.04
CA VAL A 60 1.89 19.79 0.14
C VAL A 60 2.97 19.52 -0.91
N LEU A 61 3.04 18.31 -1.45
CA LEU A 61 3.90 17.96 -2.58
C LEU A 61 3.34 18.44 -3.94
N GLY A 62 2.12 19.00 -3.98
CA GLY A 62 1.47 19.44 -5.21
C GLY A 62 0.89 18.33 -6.08
N VAL A 63 0.89 17.09 -5.61
CA VAL A 63 0.42 15.91 -6.38
C VAL A 63 -1.10 15.81 -6.37
N TRP A 64 -1.74 16.10 -5.25
CA TRP A 64 -3.19 15.91 -5.10
C TRP A 64 -4.02 16.73 -6.07
N SER A 65 -3.61 17.97 -6.35
CA SER A 65 -4.25 18.87 -7.30
C SER A 65 -4.06 18.48 -8.77
N GLN A 66 -3.12 17.57 -9.06
CA GLN A 66 -2.83 17.06 -10.40
C GLN A 66 -3.56 15.75 -10.72
N LEU A 67 -4.37 15.24 -9.80
CA LEU A 67 -5.15 14.03 -10.05
C LEU A 67 -6.18 14.31 -11.16
N PRO A 68 -6.21 13.50 -12.24
CA PRO A 68 -7.09 13.73 -13.38
C PRO A 68 -8.57 13.51 -13.07
N LYS A 69 -8.86 12.77 -11.99
CA LYS A 69 -10.20 12.54 -11.47
C LYS A 69 -10.21 12.82 -9.97
N ALA A 70 -11.32 13.34 -9.46
CA ALA A 70 -11.51 13.54 -8.04
C ALA A 70 -11.46 12.19 -7.31
N PRO A 71 -10.64 12.05 -6.26
CA PRO A 71 -10.63 10.87 -5.41
C PRO A 71 -11.97 10.63 -4.74
N ILE A 72 -12.37 9.37 -4.62
CA ILE A 72 -13.65 9.03 -4.00
C ILE A 72 -13.47 8.94 -2.48
N PRO A 73 -14.19 9.76 -1.70
CA PRO A 73 -14.06 9.74 -0.25
C PRO A 73 -14.67 8.47 0.34
N VAL A 74 -14.01 7.91 1.35
CA VAL A 74 -14.55 6.84 2.20
C VAL A 74 -15.05 7.48 3.49
N THR A 75 -16.37 7.66 3.59
CA THR A 75 -17.03 8.26 4.75
C THR A 75 -17.56 7.22 5.73
N ARG A 76 -17.67 5.96 5.28
CA ARG A 76 -18.12 4.84 6.09
C ARG A 76 -17.27 3.60 5.82
N ILE A 77 -16.98 2.84 6.87
CA ILE A 77 -16.39 1.49 6.76
C ILE A 77 -17.33 0.51 7.42
N MET A 78 -17.66 -0.56 6.73
CA MET A 78 -18.53 -1.61 7.22
C MET A 78 -17.82 -2.95 7.18
N VAL A 79 -17.77 -3.64 8.33
CA VAL A 79 -17.11 -4.94 8.47
C VAL A 79 -18.09 -6.00 8.94
N ALA A 80 -18.02 -7.17 8.32
CA ALA A 80 -18.85 -8.32 8.65
C ALA A 80 -18.07 -9.61 8.67
N GLU A 81 -18.60 -10.60 9.41
CA GLU A 81 -18.23 -12.00 9.23
C GLU A 81 -19.14 -12.61 8.15
N GLY A 82 -18.56 -13.45 7.31
CA GLY A 82 -19.28 -14.21 6.29
C GLY A 82 -20.02 -15.43 6.85
N PRO A 83 -20.76 -16.14 6.00
CA PRO A 83 -21.41 -17.40 6.37
C PRO A 83 -20.38 -18.42 6.84
N SER A 84 -20.70 -19.15 7.91
CA SER A 84 -19.84 -20.22 8.39
C SER A 84 -19.81 -21.38 7.38
N LYS A 85 -18.71 -22.14 7.34
CA LYS A 85 -18.58 -23.37 6.49
C LYS A 85 -19.72 -24.39 6.68
N THR A 86 -20.48 -24.28 7.76
CA THR A 86 -21.62 -25.17 8.06
C THR A 86 -22.95 -24.72 7.46
N GLY A 87 -22.97 -23.68 6.64
CA GLY A 87 -24.18 -23.16 6.00
C GLY A 87 -25.24 -22.58 6.95
N ARG A 88 -24.97 -22.57 8.27
CA ARG A 88 -25.87 -21.93 9.23
C ARG A 88 -25.54 -20.44 9.30
N MET A 89 -26.33 -19.64 8.59
CA MET A 89 -26.33 -18.20 8.79
C MET A 89 -26.87 -17.88 10.17
N ALA A 90 -26.12 -17.20 11.02
CA ALA A 90 -26.64 -16.66 12.27
C ALA A 90 -27.67 -15.56 11.96
N SER A 91 -28.71 -15.43 12.76
CA SER A 91 -29.95 -14.67 12.48
C SER A 91 -29.83 -13.13 12.39
N ARG A 92 -28.58 -12.58 12.46
CA ARG A 92 -28.27 -11.16 12.21
C ARG A 92 -27.50 -10.89 10.91
N GLN A 93 -27.54 -11.77 9.94
CA GLN A 93 -26.50 -12.01 8.94
C GLN A 93 -26.74 -11.39 7.56
N GLN A 94 -27.76 -10.62 7.37
CA GLN A 94 -27.88 -9.78 6.16
C GLN A 94 -27.15 -8.44 6.32
N GLY A 95 -26.67 -8.09 7.54
CA GLY A 95 -26.04 -6.82 7.87
C GLY A 95 -24.56 -6.94 8.27
N PHE A 96 -23.90 -5.82 8.28
CA PHE A 96 -22.53 -5.66 8.77
C PHE A 96 -22.56 -5.39 10.28
N GLY A 97 -21.78 -6.16 11.07
CA GLY A 97 -21.78 -6.09 12.53
C GLY A 97 -21.02 -4.90 13.10
N LEU A 98 -20.05 -4.38 12.34
CA LEU A 98 -19.24 -3.22 12.69
C LEU A 98 -19.41 -2.14 11.64
N SER A 99 -19.64 -0.90 12.09
CA SER A 99 -19.69 0.25 11.20
C SER A 99 -19.01 1.45 11.86
N TRP A 100 -18.14 2.11 11.10
CA TRP A 100 -17.55 3.40 11.45
C TRP A 100 -18.00 4.40 10.39
N GLN A 101 -18.45 5.56 10.82
CA GLN A 101 -18.88 6.64 9.94
C GLN A 101 -18.35 7.96 10.44
N ASP A 102 -17.87 8.78 9.50
CA ASP A 102 -17.57 10.19 9.71
C ASP A 102 -17.97 10.91 8.41
N ALA A 103 -19.06 11.64 8.45
CA ALA A 103 -19.62 12.31 7.27
C ALA A 103 -18.86 13.60 6.95
N ASP A 104 -18.31 14.26 7.96
CA ASP A 104 -17.64 15.55 7.84
C ASP A 104 -16.18 15.41 7.44
N HIS A 105 -15.52 14.30 7.86
CA HIS A 105 -14.11 14.04 7.62
C HIS A 105 -13.91 12.63 7.05
N PRO A 106 -13.74 12.48 5.73
CA PRO A 106 -13.47 11.19 5.12
C PRO A 106 -12.27 10.51 5.78
N MET A 107 -12.43 9.24 6.14
CA MET A 107 -11.37 8.43 6.77
C MET A 107 -10.25 8.11 5.79
N ALA A 108 -10.59 8.00 4.52
CA ALA A 108 -9.65 7.74 3.44
C ALA A 108 -10.24 8.18 2.09
N TYR A 109 -9.42 8.09 1.04
CA TYR A 109 -9.80 8.39 -0.33
C TYR A 109 -9.34 7.25 -1.23
N VAL A 110 -10.20 6.79 -2.11
CA VAL A 110 -9.84 5.79 -3.12
C VAL A 110 -9.39 6.50 -4.39
N VAL A 111 -8.21 6.11 -4.88
CA VAL A 111 -7.57 6.69 -6.07
C VAL A 111 -7.15 5.54 -6.99
N GLU A 112 -7.39 5.68 -8.29
CA GLU A 112 -6.85 4.76 -9.29
C GLU A 112 -5.31 4.87 -9.32
N ASN A 113 -4.61 3.74 -9.34
CA ASN A 113 -3.13 3.73 -9.33
C ASN A 113 -2.54 4.44 -10.55
N SER A 114 -3.16 4.27 -11.71
CA SER A 114 -2.78 4.94 -12.96
C SER A 114 -2.92 6.45 -12.87
N ALA A 115 -4.02 6.94 -12.28
CA ALA A 115 -4.27 8.35 -12.05
C ALA A 115 -3.25 8.97 -11.08
N LEU A 116 -2.95 8.25 -9.99
CA LEU A 116 -1.96 8.69 -9.01
C LEU A 116 -0.55 8.73 -9.61
N LEU A 117 -0.17 7.70 -10.38
CA LEU A 117 1.13 7.67 -11.05
C LEU A 117 1.24 8.80 -12.08
N SER A 118 0.19 9.07 -12.85
CA SER A 118 0.15 10.19 -13.79
C SER A 118 0.38 11.55 -13.10
N ALA A 119 -0.32 11.79 -11.98
CA ALA A 119 -0.15 13.01 -11.19
C ALA A 119 1.27 13.14 -10.61
N LEU A 120 1.83 12.04 -10.08
CA LEU A 120 3.21 11.99 -9.59
C LEU A 120 4.23 12.29 -10.71
N CYS A 121 4.05 11.69 -11.88
CA CYS A 121 4.92 11.92 -13.04
C CYS A 121 4.83 13.36 -13.53
N HIS A 122 3.63 13.95 -13.52
CA HIS A 122 3.47 15.37 -13.87
C HIS A 122 4.28 16.27 -12.90
N VAL A 123 4.14 16.07 -11.61
CA VAL A 123 4.93 16.83 -10.61
C VAL A 123 6.42 16.55 -10.77
N LEU A 124 6.82 15.30 -11.03
CA LEU A 124 8.22 14.93 -11.24
C LEU A 124 8.89 15.77 -12.33
N THR A 125 8.18 16.08 -13.43
CA THR A 125 8.72 16.91 -14.53
C THR A 125 9.06 18.35 -14.12
N THR A 126 8.49 18.84 -13.03
CA THR A 126 8.75 20.18 -12.48
C THR A 126 9.85 20.20 -11.43
N ARG A 127 10.43 19.04 -11.10
CA ARG A 127 11.41 18.87 -10.04
C ARG A 127 12.82 18.63 -10.61
N PRO A 128 13.89 19.02 -9.90
CA PRO A 128 15.27 18.78 -10.31
C PRO A 128 15.65 17.30 -10.10
N VAL A 129 14.98 16.38 -10.81
CA VAL A 129 15.22 14.94 -10.72
C VAL A 129 15.74 14.44 -12.07
N THR A 130 16.90 13.79 -12.04
CA THR A 130 17.44 13.09 -13.21
C THR A 130 16.77 11.72 -13.34
N VAL A 131 16.18 11.42 -14.50
CA VAL A 131 15.61 10.10 -14.79
C VAL A 131 16.53 9.34 -15.73
N ILE A 132 17.02 8.17 -15.31
CA ILE A 132 17.86 7.29 -16.13
C ILE A 132 17.04 6.06 -16.51
N GLN A 133 16.82 5.88 -17.81
CA GLN A 133 16.02 4.81 -18.41
C GLN A 133 16.42 4.56 -19.87
N PRO A 134 16.34 3.32 -20.38
CA PRO A 134 16.08 2.08 -19.62
C PRO A 134 17.32 1.67 -18.82
N ALA A 135 17.12 1.27 -17.56
CA ALA A 135 18.21 0.82 -16.71
C ALA A 135 17.74 -0.27 -15.72
N SER A 136 18.40 -1.43 -15.77
CA SER A 136 18.12 -2.55 -14.87
C SER A 136 19.25 -2.71 -13.85
N VAL A 137 18.96 -2.35 -12.60
CA VAL A 137 19.93 -2.48 -11.50
C VAL A 137 19.85 -3.90 -10.92
N THR A 138 20.98 -4.59 -10.87
CA THR A 138 21.06 -5.99 -10.44
C THR A 138 21.75 -6.17 -9.08
N SER A 139 22.65 -5.25 -8.71
CA SER A 139 23.38 -5.34 -7.45
C SER A 139 23.94 -3.98 -7.03
N PHE A 140 24.44 -3.93 -5.81
CA PHE A 140 25.18 -2.78 -5.31
C PHE A 140 26.44 -3.21 -4.57
N LYS A 141 27.39 -2.29 -4.44
CA LYS A 141 28.55 -2.42 -3.55
C LYS A 141 28.97 -1.07 -3.00
N LEU A 142 29.60 -1.11 -1.85
CA LEU A 142 30.15 0.08 -1.24
C LEU A 142 31.57 0.33 -1.79
N VAL A 143 31.81 1.53 -2.31
CA VAL A 143 33.09 1.97 -2.85
C VAL A 143 33.41 3.36 -2.32
N ALA A 144 34.50 3.47 -1.57
CA ALA A 144 34.93 4.75 -0.96
C ALA A 144 33.82 5.49 -0.18
N GLY A 145 32.96 4.74 0.54
CA GLY A 145 31.86 5.31 1.34
C GLY A 145 30.61 5.68 0.55
N LYS A 146 30.57 5.40 -0.77
CA LYS A 146 29.39 5.61 -1.62
C LYS A 146 28.83 4.30 -2.14
N ALA A 147 27.55 4.26 -2.40
CA ALA A 147 26.88 3.13 -3.04
C ALA A 147 27.06 3.19 -4.55
N ARG A 148 27.67 2.16 -5.12
CA ARG A 148 27.79 1.96 -6.56
C ARG A 148 26.82 0.88 -6.99
N LEU A 149 25.93 1.23 -7.93
CA LEU A 149 24.96 0.32 -8.50
C LEU A 149 25.54 -0.37 -9.74
N SER A 150 25.27 -1.67 -9.89
CA SER A 150 25.57 -2.42 -11.11
C SER A 150 24.36 -2.39 -12.05
N CYS A 151 24.58 -1.87 -13.25
CA CYS A 151 23.62 -1.86 -14.35
C CYS A 151 24.37 -2.30 -15.61
N ALA A 152 23.79 -3.19 -16.41
CA ALA A 152 24.43 -3.70 -17.62
C ALA A 152 24.49 -2.65 -18.73
N ASP A 153 23.46 -1.82 -18.83
CA ASP A 153 23.18 -1.01 -20.01
C ASP A 153 23.72 0.42 -19.90
N VAL A 154 23.87 0.93 -18.67
CA VAL A 154 24.21 2.34 -18.41
C VAL A 154 25.20 2.46 -17.25
N LYS A 155 26.17 3.36 -17.39
CA LYS A 155 27.04 3.74 -16.26
C LYS A 155 26.30 4.71 -15.34
N LEU A 156 26.07 4.31 -14.11
CA LEU A 156 25.44 5.12 -13.08
C LEU A 156 26.50 5.87 -12.24
N PRO A 157 26.15 7.05 -11.67
CA PRO A 157 27.02 7.70 -10.69
C PRO A 157 27.13 6.89 -9.39
N ASP A 158 28.10 7.25 -8.55
CA ASP A 158 28.20 6.73 -7.20
C ASP A 158 27.31 7.60 -6.28
N PHE A 159 26.45 6.98 -5.49
CA PHE A 159 25.47 7.65 -4.66
C PHE A 159 25.89 7.70 -3.19
N ASP A 160 25.58 8.80 -2.50
CA ASP A 160 25.69 8.89 -1.05
C ASP A 160 24.63 8.03 -0.36
N LEU A 161 23.45 7.91 -0.97
CA LEU A 161 22.33 7.10 -0.49
C LEU A 161 21.60 6.47 -1.68
N VAL A 162 21.22 5.20 -1.57
CA VAL A 162 20.37 4.49 -2.53
C VAL A 162 19.11 4.01 -1.84
N LEU A 163 17.96 4.18 -2.51
CA LEU A 163 16.68 3.62 -2.10
C LEU A 163 16.22 2.57 -3.11
N ALA A 164 16.00 1.35 -2.64
CA ALA A 164 15.34 0.31 -3.41
C ALA A 164 13.81 0.46 -3.24
N CYS A 165 13.14 0.83 -4.34
CA CYS A 165 11.69 0.99 -4.48
C CYS A 165 11.15 0.13 -5.65
N ASP A 166 11.87 -0.96 -5.99
CA ASP A 166 11.66 -1.82 -7.14
C ASP A 166 10.68 -2.99 -6.88
N GLY A 167 9.95 -2.91 -5.75
CA GLY A 167 8.83 -3.78 -5.43
C GLY A 167 9.23 -5.08 -4.71
N ALA A 168 8.24 -5.97 -4.54
CA ALA A 168 8.36 -7.19 -3.74
C ALA A 168 9.42 -8.18 -4.25
N ASN A 169 9.81 -8.08 -5.54
CA ASN A 169 10.84 -8.89 -6.18
C ASN A 169 12.17 -8.13 -6.37
N SER A 170 12.49 -7.22 -5.45
CA SER A 170 13.69 -6.39 -5.48
C SER A 170 14.98 -7.23 -5.55
N GLN A 171 15.76 -7.03 -6.61
CA GLN A 171 17.07 -7.64 -6.75
C GLN A 171 18.09 -7.07 -5.74
N LEU A 172 17.91 -5.81 -5.35
CA LEU A 172 18.77 -5.17 -4.34
C LEU A 172 18.55 -5.74 -2.94
N VAL A 173 17.32 -6.17 -2.62
CA VAL A 173 17.03 -6.90 -1.37
C VAL A 173 17.81 -8.21 -1.35
N ASP A 174 17.74 -9.00 -2.43
CA ASP A 174 18.43 -10.28 -2.52
C ASP A 174 19.97 -10.09 -2.51
N ALA A 175 20.49 -9.10 -3.23
CA ALA A 175 21.91 -8.74 -3.24
C ALA A 175 22.42 -8.24 -1.88
N SER A 176 21.56 -7.67 -1.04
CA SER A 176 21.94 -7.17 0.30
C SER A 176 22.24 -8.26 1.30
N GLN A 177 21.78 -9.49 1.06
CA GLN A 177 21.85 -10.64 1.97
C GLN A 177 21.21 -10.37 3.34
N LEU A 178 20.40 -9.33 3.47
CA LEU A 178 19.65 -9.07 4.68
C LEU A 178 18.53 -10.12 4.87
N ARG A 179 18.29 -10.44 6.12
CA ARG A 179 17.25 -11.40 6.48
C ARG A 179 15.88 -10.86 6.08
N LYS A 180 15.16 -11.65 5.29
CA LYS A 180 13.80 -11.42 4.83
C LYS A 180 12.92 -12.57 5.32
N PHE A 181 11.80 -12.25 5.95
CA PHE A 181 10.78 -13.22 6.33
C PHE A 181 9.62 -13.11 5.35
N THR A 182 9.33 -14.20 4.67
CA THR A 182 8.19 -14.30 3.75
C THR A 182 7.24 -15.36 4.27
N SER A 183 5.97 -15.01 4.41
CA SER A 183 4.90 -15.95 4.71
C SER A 183 4.16 -16.32 3.44
N ASP A 184 4.08 -17.61 3.12
CA ASP A 184 3.26 -18.09 2.02
C ASP A 184 1.92 -18.58 2.57
N HIS A 185 0.90 -17.74 2.47
CA HIS A 185 -0.46 -18.09 2.90
C HIS A 185 -1.18 -19.02 1.91
N ARG A 186 -0.54 -19.38 0.79
CA ARG A 186 -1.16 -20.13 -0.32
C ARG A 186 -2.46 -19.50 -0.79
N GLN A 187 -2.54 -18.18 -0.68
CA GLN A 187 -3.68 -17.37 -1.10
C GLN A 187 -3.30 -16.46 -2.26
N THR A 188 -4.30 -16.15 -3.06
CA THR A 188 -4.22 -15.23 -4.20
C THR A 188 -5.33 -14.20 -4.05
N ALA A 189 -5.04 -12.92 -4.23
CA ALA A 189 -6.05 -11.89 -4.35
C ALA A 189 -6.52 -11.79 -5.81
N ILE A 190 -7.83 -11.86 -6.03
CA ILE A 190 -8.46 -11.44 -7.29
C ILE A 190 -8.81 -9.97 -7.14
N VAL A 191 -8.44 -9.17 -8.14
CA VAL A 191 -8.71 -7.73 -8.20
C VAL A 191 -9.48 -7.42 -9.48
N GLY A 192 -10.47 -6.55 -9.40
CA GLY A 192 -11.29 -6.13 -10.52
C GLY A 192 -12.28 -5.05 -10.10
N ASN A 193 -13.21 -4.70 -10.97
CA ASN A 193 -14.29 -3.78 -10.65
C ASN A 193 -15.64 -4.49 -10.77
N LEU A 194 -16.59 -4.11 -9.93
CA LEU A 194 -17.96 -4.59 -9.93
C LEU A 194 -18.92 -3.43 -10.11
N ALA A 195 -19.83 -3.52 -11.07
CA ALA A 195 -21.01 -2.68 -11.14
C ALA A 195 -22.02 -3.15 -10.11
N LEU A 196 -22.60 -2.20 -9.37
CA LEU A 196 -23.51 -2.44 -8.25
C LEU A 196 -24.93 -2.07 -8.62
N GLU A 197 -25.89 -2.89 -8.24
CA GLU A 197 -27.31 -2.54 -8.38
C GLU A 197 -27.73 -1.42 -7.42
N ARG A 198 -27.15 -1.41 -6.21
CA ARG A 198 -27.37 -0.37 -5.19
C ARG A 198 -26.10 0.42 -4.98
N ASP A 199 -26.26 1.74 -4.78
CA ASP A 199 -25.13 2.62 -4.50
C ASP A 199 -24.36 2.18 -3.23
N HIS A 200 -23.04 2.33 -3.27
CA HIS A 200 -22.14 2.09 -2.15
C HIS A 200 -22.17 3.24 -1.11
N GLU A 201 -22.75 4.40 -1.41
CA GLU A 201 -22.83 5.57 -0.51
C GLU A 201 -21.48 5.92 0.14
N ASN A 202 -20.40 5.97 -0.67
CA ASN A 202 -19.03 6.21 -0.19
C ASN A 202 -18.56 5.28 0.94
N THR A 203 -19.08 4.06 0.95
CA THR A 203 -18.79 3.05 1.96
C THR A 203 -17.76 2.03 1.45
N ALA A 204 -16.73 1.79 2.25
CA ALA A 204 -15.82 0.66 2.09
C ALA A 204 -16.38 -0.56 2.85
N PHE A 205 -16.41 -1.69 2.20
CA PHE A 205 -16.93 -2.94 2.77
C PHE A 205 -15.83 -3.97 2.90
N GLN A 206 -15.79 -4.64 4.05
CA GLN A 206 -14.91 -5.77 4.30
C GLN A 206 -15.72 -6.91 4.88
N ARG A 207 -15.71 -8.07 4.22
CA ARG A 207 -16.32 -9.28 4.75
C ARG A 207 -15.28 -10.37 4.90
N PHE A 208 -15.18 -10.91 6.11
CA PHE A 208 -14.28 -12.03 6.39
C PHE A 208 -15.00 -13.35 6.12
N LEU A 209 -14.43 -14.14 5.23
CA LEU A 209 -14.93 -15.46 4.84
C LEU A 209 -13.93 -16.55 5.29
N PRO A 210 -14.37 -17.81 5.44
CA PRO A 210 -13.48 -18.89 5.87
C PRO A 210 -12.25 -19.11 4.97
N ASP A 211 -12.36 -18.78 3.69
CA ASP A 211 -11.29 -18.98 2.71
C ASP A 211 -10.47 -17.70 2.43
N GLY A 212 -10.84 -16.59 3.05
CA GLY A 212 -10.18 -15.29 2.93
C GLY A 212 -11.18 -14.15 2.75
N PRO A 213 -10.77 -12.92 3.03
CA PRO A 213 -11.66 -11.76 2.99
C PRO A 213 -12.01 -11.32 1.57
N ILE A 214 -13.23 -10.77 1.42
CA ILE A 214 -13.65 -9.99 0.26
C ILE A 214 -13.85 -8.53 0.68
N ALA A 215 -13.24 -7.62 -0.06
CA ALA A 215 -13.34 -6.17 0.16
C ALA A 215 -13.89 -5.48 -1.08
N LEU A 216 -14.74 -4.49 -0.86
CA LEU A 216 -15.26 -3.60 -1.90
C LEU A 216 -14.97 -2.16 -1.47
N MET A 217 -14.28 -1.42 -2.35
CA MET A 217 -13.97 0.00 -2.15
C MET A 217 -14.74 0.83 -3.18
N PRO A 218 -15.34 1.97 -2.80
CA PRO A 218 -16.01 2.84 -3.75
C PRO A 218 -15.03 3.30 -4.84
N SER A 219 -15.36 3.14 -6.12
CA SER A 219 -14.44 3.45 -7.21
C SER A 219 -15.10 4.20 -8.39
N GLY A 220 -16.39 4.48 -8.32
CA GLY A 220 -17.17 5.23 -9.29
C GLY A 220 -18.65 5.21 -8.93
N ASP A 221 -19.48 5.90 -9.67
CA ASP A 221 -20.94 5.84 -9.48
C ASP A 221 -21.42 4.41 -9.72
N HIS A 222 -22.00 3.79 -8.70
CA HIS A 222 -22.41 2.38 -8.74
C HIS A 222 -21.29 1.40 -9.13
N VAL A 223 -20.01 1.74 -8.90
CA VAL A 223 -18.87 0.87 -9.17
C VAL A 223 -18.02 0.73 -7.92
N ALA A 224 -17.66 -0.51 -7.59
CA ALA A 224 -16.73 -0.79 -6.52
C ALA A 224 -15.50 -1.55 -7.04
N SER A 225 -14.32 -1.18 -6.55
CA SER A 225 -13.10 -1.96 -6.72
C SER A 225 -13.13 -3.16 -5.78
N LEU A 226 -12.96 -4.35 -6.34
CA LEU A 226 -12.95 -5.64 -5.66
C LEU A 226 -11.52 -6.05 -5.30
N VAL A 227 -11.32 -6.49 -4.07
CA VAL A 227 -10.15 -7.28 -3.65
C VAL A 227 -10.68 -8.53 -2.94
N TRP A 228 -10.57 -9.68 -3.56
CA TRP A 228 -11.05 -10.94 -3.00
C TRP A 228 -9.90 -11.92 -2.79
N THR A 229 -9.57 -12.19 -1.54
CA THR A 229 -8.55 -13.16 -1.16
C THR A 229 -9.14 -14.55 -1.11
N LEU A 230 -8.51 -15.49 -1.80
CA LEU A 230 -8.96 -16.86 -1.94
C LEU A 230 -7.77 -17.84 -1.89
N PRO A 231 -8.00 -19.12 -1.55
CA PRO A 231 -7.01 -20.16 -1.80
C PRO A 231 -6.60 -20.16 -3.27
N LYS A 232 -5.32 -20.40 -3.56
CA LYS A 232 -4.75 -20.29 -4.90
C LYS A 232 -5.59 -21.03 -5.96
N GLN A 233 -5.95 -22.27 -5.69
CA GLN A 233 -6.71 -23.12 -6.63
C GLN A 233 -8.11 -22.55 -6.92
N THR A 234 -8.82 -22.06 -5.90
CA THR A 234 -10.13 -21.42 -6.06
C THR A 234 -10.02 -20.13 -6.87
N ALA A 235 -8.98 -19.33 -6.62
CA ALA A 235 -8.73 -18.11 -7.39
C ALA A 235 -8.46 -18.42 -8.86
N GLU A 236 -7.63 -19.42 -9.17
CA GLU A 236 -7.35 -19.85 -10.55
C GLU A 236 -8.63 -20.31 -11.27
N THR A 237 -9.49 -21.08 -10.59
CA THR A 237 -10.78 -21.54 -11.15
C THR A 237 -11.69 -20.34 -11.45
N LEU A 238 -11.83 -19.39 -10.53
CA LEU A 238 -12.70 -18.23 -10.72
C LEU A 238 -12.17 -17.23 -11.75
N LEU A 239 -10.84 -17.13 -11.91
CA LEU A 239 -10.24 -16.27 -12.94
C LEU A 239 -10.49 -16.80 -14.36
N SER A 240 -10.54 -18.13 -14.53
CA SER A 240 -10.81 -18.77 -15.82
C SER A 240 -12.30 -18.97 -16.10
N ALA A 241 -13.16 -18.69 -15.11
CA ALA A 241 -14.62 -18.84 -15.27
C ALA A 241 -15.22 -17.70 -16.10
N ASP A 242 -16.35 -17.97 -16.74
CA ASP A 242 -17.16 -16.95 -17.39
C ASP A 242 -17.66 -15.91 -16.37
N ASP A 243 -18.00 -14.71 -16.86
CA ASP A 243 -18.41 -13.60 -15.99
C ASP A 243 -19.66 -13.93 -15.16
N ASP A 244 -20.64 -14.65 -15.72
CA ASP A 244 -21.85 -15.06 -14.99
C ASP A 244 -21.53 -15.97 -13.79
N VAL A 245 -20.57 -16.87 -13.93
CA VAL A 245 -20.13 -17.78 -12.87
C VAL A 245 -19.36 -16.99 -11.79
N PHE A 246 -18.51 -16.08 -12.23
CA PHE A 246 -17.79 -15.20 -11.32
C PHE A 246 -18.73 -14.28 -10.53
N ASP A 247 -19.71 -13.66 -11.21
CA ASP A 247 -20.72 -12.79 -10.61
C ASP A 247 -21.53 -13.55 -9.56
N GLN A 248 -21.97 -14.75 -9.87
CA GLN A 248 -22.69 -15.60 -8.91
C GLN A 248 -21.86 -15.94 -7.69
N ALA A 249 -20.56 -16.24 -7.87
CA ALA A 249 -19.64 -16.51 -6.77
C ALA A 249 -19.45 -15.25 -5.89
N CYS A 250 -19.24 -14.06 -6.50
CA CYS A 250 -19.13 -12.79 -5.78
C CYS A 250 -20.40 -12.48 -4.98
N ASN A 251 -21.58 -12.60 -5.60
CA ASN A 251 -22.87 -12.33 -4.95
C ASN A 251 -23.15 -13.30 -3.80
N THR A 252 -22.77 -14.56 -3.95
CA THR A 252 -22.86 -15.56 -2.88
C THR A 252 -21.92 -15.22 -1.71
N ALA A 253 -20.69 -14.83 -2.02
CA ALA A 253 -19.67 -14.52 -1.04
C ALA A 253 -19.98 -13.24 -0.25
N PHE A 254 -20.40 -12.19 -0.95
CA PHE A 254 -20.66 -10.88 -0.35
C PHE A 254 -22.06 -10.79 0.27
N GLY A 255 -23.05 -11.42 -0.34
CA GLY A 255 -24.47 -11.35 0.07
C GLY A 255 -25.22 -10.17 -0.56
N PRO A 256 -26.54 -10.03 -0.28
CA PRO A 256 -27.46 -9.16 -1.05
C PRO A 256 -27.45 -7.68 -0.66
N TYR A 257 -26.50 -7.21 0.15
CA TYR A 257 -26.49 -5.85 0.68
C TYR A 257 -26.47 -4.77 -0.41
N LEU A 258 -25.63 -4.96 -1.44
CA LEU A 258 -25.47 -4.05 -2.59
C LEU A 258 -26.33 -4.42 -3.80
N GLY A 259 -27.32 -5.30 -3.63
CA GLY A 259 -28.07 -5.86 -4.74
C GLY A 259 -27.25 -6.86 -5.53
N PHE A 260 -27.56 -7.07 -6.80
CA PHE A 260 -26.77 -7.93 -7.68
C PHE A 260 -25.56 -7.18 -8.23
N MET A 261 -24.38 -7.77 -8.10
CA MET A 261 -23.11 -7.21 -8.55
C MET A 261 -22.63 -7.93 -9.80
N ARG A 262 -22.08 -7.19 -10.76
CA ARG A 262 -21.55 -7.71 -12.03
C ARG A 262 -20.12 -7.25 -12.23
N VAL A 263 -19.25 -8.16 -12.68
CA VAL A 263 -17.88 -7.79 -13.04
C VAL A 263 -17.86 -6.83 -14.23
N VAL A 264 -16.96 -5.84 -14.15
CA VAL A 264 -16.74 -4.85 -15.22
C VAL A 264 -15.26 -4.83 -15.59
N GLY A 265 -14.97 -5.10 -16.85
CA GLY A 265 -13.60 -5.13 -17.35
C GLY A 265 -12.84 -6.39 -16.95
N LYS A 266 -11.51 -6.30 -16.92
CA LYS A 266 -10.63 -7.45 -16.69
C LYS A 266 -10.47 -7.74 -15.20
N ARG A 267 -10.30 -9.04 -14.90
CA ARG A 267 -9.90 -9.53 -13.58
C ARG A 267 -8.40 -9.81 -13.58
N PHE A 268 -7.74 -9.45 -12.49
CA PHE A 268 -6.32 -9.69 -12.28
C PHE A 268 -6.10 -10.52 -11.02
N SER A 269 -4.94 -11.14 -10.90
CA SER A 269 -4.58 -11.89 -9.70
C SER A 269 -3.19 -11.58 -9.20
N TRP A 270 -3.04 -11.59 -7.88
CA TRP A 270 -1.78 -11.41 -7.18
C TRP A 270 -1.60 -12.48 -6.11
N PRO A 271 -0.52 -13.29 -6.21
CA PRO A 271 -0.14 -14.19 -5.12
C PRO A 271 0.18 -13.39 -3.85
N LEU A 272 -0.42 -13.76 -2.73
CA LEU A 272 -0.21 -13.07 -1.46
C LEU A 272 0.97 -13.70 -0.71
N ARG A 273 2.10 -13.01 -0.75
CA ARG A 273 3.33 -13.37 -0.04
C ARG A 273 3.79 -12.21 0.84
N PRO A 274 3.13 -11.97 1.98
CA PRO A 274 3.56 -10.95 2.90
C PRO A 274 5.04 -11.14 3.26
N THR A 275 5.78 -10.05 3.18
CA THR A 275 7.22 -10.03 3.41
C THR A 275 7.56 -8.93 4.39
N TRP A 276 8.42 -9.24 5.33
CA TRP A 276 8.89 -8.30 6.32
C TRP A 276 10.40 -8.42 6.52
N MET A 277 11.07 -7.29 6.63
CA MET A 277 12.49 -7.19 6.91
C MET A 277 12.73 -6.55 8.28
N PRO A 278 13.47 -7.22 9.19
CA PRO A 278 13.85 -6.64 10.48
C PRO A 278 14.74 -5.41 10.36
N LYS A 279 15.47 -5.31 9.25
CA LYS A 279 16.32 -4.17 8.91
C LYS A 279 15.90 -3.61 7.57
N LEU A 280 15.53 -2.34 7.53
CA LEU A 280 15.12 -1.63 6.32
C LEU A 280 16.30 -0.95 5.61
N GLY A 281 17.50 -1.46 5.81
CA GLY A 281 18.69 -0.98 5.11
C GLY A 281 20.01 -1.49 5.68
N ILE A 282 21.03 -1.39 4.87
CA ILE A 282 22.43 -1.71 5.16
C ILE A 282 23.32 -0.65 4.50
N ASP A 283 24.32 -0.17 5.22
CA ASP A 283 25.26 0.86 4.74
C ASP A 283 24.52 2.06 4.10
N GLN A 284 24.75 2.36 2.84
CA GLN A 284 24.10 3.42 2.06
C GLN A 284 22.90 2.91 1.22
N LEU A 285 22.38 1.72 1.48
CA LEU A 285 21.20 1.17 0.81
C LEU A 285 20.05 1.06 1.79
N LEU A 286 18.90 1.65 1.46
CA LEU A 286 17.63 1.55 2.19
C LEU A 286 16.56 0.90 1.32
N PHE A 287 15.57 0.28 1.95
CA PHE A 287 14.42 -0.36 1.32
C PHE A 287 13.14 0.37 1.71
N ALA A 288 12.28 0.65 0.74
CA ALA A 288 11.01 1.34 0.96
C ALA A 288 9.87 0.68 0.16
N GLY A 289 8.65 0.83 0.66
CA GLY A 289 7.47 0.21 0.08
C GLY A 289 7.59 -1.32 0.03
N ASP A 290 7.07 -1.93 -1.02
CA ASP A 290 7.04 -3.40 -1.15
C ASP A 290 8.42 -4.06 -1.19
N ALA A 291 9.50 -3.32 -1.47
CA ALA A 291 10.87 -3.83 -1.37
C ALA A 291 11.27 -4.07 0.09
N GLY A 292 10.82 -3.23 1.02
CA GLY A 292 11.11 -3.37 2.45
C GLY A 292 10.04 -4.13 3.23
N HIS A 293 8.77 -3.97 2.84
CA HIS A 293 7.62 -4.52 3.54
C HIS A 293 6.42 -4.71 2.61
N HIS A 294 6.16 -5.92 2.24
CA HIS A 294 4.98 -6.28 1.47
C HIS A 294 3.93 -6.87 2.42
N ILE A 295 2.87 -6.13 2.73
CA ILE A 295 1.83 -6.56 3.67
C ILE A 295 0.63 -7.16 2.96
N HIS A 296 -0.20 -7.90 3.71
CA HIS A 296 -1.47 -8.40 3.19
C HIS A 296 -2.38 -7.21 2.80
N PRO A 297 -3.10 -7.24 1.65
CA PRO A 297 -3.87 -6.11 1.12
C PRO A 297 -5.14 -5.78 1.92
N LEU A 298 -5.23 -6.19 3.18
CA LEU A 298 -6.32 -5.82 4.08
C LEU A 298 -6.41 -4.29 4.20
N ALA A 299 -7.58 -3.77 3.85
CA ALA A 299 -7.91 -2.34 3.94
C ALA A 299 -6.99 -1.38 3.12
N GLY A 300 -6.28 -1.86 2.09
CA GLY A 300 -5.51 -1.00 1.18
C GLY A 300 -4.33 -0.25 1.83
N GLN A 301 -3.72 -0.79 2.90
CA GLN A 301 -2.72 -0.10 3.72
C GLN A 301 -1.32 -0.03 3.11
N GLY A 302 -1.00 -0.84 2.08
CA GLY A 302 0.37 -0.98 1.57
C GLY A 302 1.01 0.35 1.13
N TYR A 303 0.29 1.15 0.35
CA TYR A 303 0.82 2.42 -0.14
C TYR A 303 0.94 3.49 0.94
N ASN A 304 0.08 3.49 1.97
CA ASN A 304 0.21 4.41 3.10
C ASN A 304 1.49 4.18 3.91
N LEU A 305 1.94 2.93 4.02
CA LEU A 305 3.26 2.63 4.60
C LEU A 305 4.40 3.21 3.74
N ALA A 306 4.28 3.15 2.40
CA ALA A 306 5.28 3.74 1.51
C ALA A 306 5.30 5.28 1.59
N LEU A 307 4.14 5.93 1.75
CA LEU A 307 4.05 7.38 2.02
C LEU A 307 4.76 7.74 3.34
N ALA A 308 4.54 6.95 4.38
CA ALA A 308 5.21 7.14 5.66
C ALA A 308 6.74 6.88 5.57
N ASP A 309 7.18 5.93 4.74
CA ASP A 309 8.60 5.73 4.46
C ASP A 309 9.24 7.00 3.90
N ALA A 310 8.61 7.61 2.91
CA ALA A 310 9.12 8.80 2.27
C ALA A 310 9.14 10.00 3.23
N ALA A 311 8.08 10.20 4.00
CA ALA A 311 7.96 11.29 4.94
C ALA A 311 9.03 11.21 6.06
N VAL A 312 9.18 10.04 6.68
CA VAL A 312 10.19 9.83 7.74
C VAL A 312 11.61 9.96 7.18
N LEU A 313 11.87 9.46 5.97
CA LEU A 313 13.19 9.56 5.37
C LEU A 313 13.52 11.02 5.03
N ALA A 314 12.57 11.79 4.49
CA ALA A 314 12.75 13.20 4.19
C ALA A 314 13.14 13.99 5.44
N ASP A 315 12.46 13.78 6.57
CA ASP A 315 12.81 14.42 7.84
C ASP A 315 14.21 14.00 8.34
N CYS A 316 14.60 12.72 8.17
CA CYS A 316 15.92 12.24 8.55
C CYS A 316 17.03 12.90 7.71
N ILE A 317 16.81 13.08 6.41
CA ILE A 317 17.76 13.72 5.49
C ILE A 317 17.84 15.22 5.80
N ALA A 318 16.72 15.91 5.91
CA ALA A 318 16.69 17.34 6.28
C ALA A 318 17.43 17.59 7.59
N LYS A 319 17.17 16.78 8.61
CA LYS A 319 17.88 16.85 9.89
C LYS A 319 19.39 16.59 9.79
N ALA A 320 19.83 15.70 8.89
CA ALA A 320 21.25 15.46 8.64
C ALA A 320 21.89 16.67 7.93
N HIS A 321 21.25 17.20 6.89
CA HIS A 321 21.72 18.36 6.14
C HIS A 321 21.87 19.62 7.02
N ARG A 322 20.92 19.89 7.93
CA ARG A 322 21.05 21.00 8.91
C ARG A 322 22.28 20.87 9.80
N ARG A 323 22.80 19.67 9.99
CA ARG A 323 24.02 19.40 10.76
C ARG A 323 25.30 19.32 9.89
N GLY A 324 25.19 19.67 8.62
CA GLY A 324 26.30 19.56 7.66
C GLY A 324 26.69 18.11 7.28
N LEU A 325 25.78 17.14 7.52
CA LEU A 325 26.00 15.72 7.22
C LEU A 325 25.35 15.36 5.89
N SER A 326 25.94 14.40 5.16
CA SER A 326 25.37 13.88 3.91
C SER A 326 24.15 12.97 4.16
N ALA A 327 23.32 12.77 3.13
CA ALA A 327 22.22 11.82 3.17
C ALA A 327 22.67 10.37 3.43
N GLY A 328 23.91 10.01 3.08
CA GLY A 328 24.52 8.71 3.37
C GLY A 328 25.01 8.53 4.80
N HIS A 329 24.96 9.56 5.64
CA HIS A 329 25.43 9.44 7.01
C HIS A 329 24.60 8.42 7.82
N ALA A 330 25.28 7.66 8.70
CA ALA A 330 24.64 6.57 9.46
C ALA A 330 23.42 7.02 10.29
N SER A 331 23.35 8.28 10.71
CA SER A 331 22.19 8.81 11.45
C SER A 331 20.90 8.83 10.63
N VAL A 332 20.98 8.99 9.29
CA VAL A 332 19.81 8.92 8.40
C VAL A 332 19.25 7.51 8.39
N ARG A 333 20.08 6.50 8.12
CA ARG A 333 19.67 5.10 8.16
C ARG A 333 19.10 4.69 9.53
N GLN A 334 19.81 5.06 10.62
CA GLN A 334 19.33 4.75 11.97
C GLN A 334 18.01 5.46 12.32
N GLY A 335 17.85 6.71 11.88
CA GLY A 335 16.61 7.46 12.06
C GLY A 335 15.46 6.84 11.30
N TYR A 336 15.66 6.53 10.02
CA TYR A 336 14.70 5.84 9.17
C TYR A 336 14.30 4.47 9.77
N GLN A 337 15.29 3.64 10.12
CA GLN A 337 15.05 2.34 10.75
C GLN A 337 14.18 2.46 12.00
N ARG A 338 14.52 3.35 12.93
CA ARG A 338 13.76 3.55 14.18
C ARG A 338 12.36 4.09 13.93
N GLY A 339 12.20 5.02 12.99
CA GLY A 339 10.91 5.63 12.67
C GLY A 339 9.94 4.68 11.98
N ARG A 340 10.46 3.63 11.30
CA ARG A 340 9.62 2.74 10.49
C ARG A 340 9.44 1.33 11.05
N GLN A 341 10.46 0.78 11.74
CA GLN A 341 10.48 -0.62 12.13
C GLN A 341 9.28 -1.05 12.97
N ILE A 342 8.90 -0.24 13.96
CA ILE A 342 7.80 -0.60 14.88
C ILE A 342 6.47 -0.60 14.13
N GLU A 343 6.22 0.41 13.29
CA GLU A 343 4.98 0.52 12.54
C GLU A 343 4.85 -0.61 11.51
N VAL A 344 5.90 -0.85 10.72
CA VAL A 344 5.92 -1.93 9.73
C VAL A 344 5.71 -3.28 10.41
N ALA A 345 6.38 -3.55 11.53
CA ALA A 345 6.21 -4.79 12.29
C ALA A 345 4.78 -4.92 12.84
N ALA A 346 4.23 -3.85 13.41
CA ALA A 346 2.87 -3.84 13.95
C ALA A 346 1.83 -4.06 12.85
N MET A 347 1.94 -3.36 11.71
CA MET A 347 1.02 -3.53 10.58
C MET A 347 1.10 -4.92 9.96
N THR A 348 2.31 -5.47 9.82
CA THR A 348 2.50 -6.85 9.36
C THR A 348 1.86 -7.86 10.31
N ALA A 349 2.07 -7.69 11.61
CA ALA A 349 1.48 -8.58 12.62
C ALA A 349 -0.05 -8.48 12.66
N VAL A 350 -0.61 -7.26 12.59
CA VAL A 350 -2.07 -7.04 12.61
C VAL A 350 -2.72 -7.61 11.35
N THR A 351 -2.20 -7.29 10.17
CA THR A 351 -2.81 -7.75 8.90
C THR A 351 -2.68 -9.26 8.71
N SER A 352 -1.52 -9.84 8.99
CA SER A 352 -1.30 -11.29 8.90
C SER A 352 -2.03 -12.04 10.01
N GLY A 353 -2.02 -11.51 11.24
CA GLY A 353 -2.71 -12.11 12.37
C GLY A 353 -4.23 -12.09 12.20
N LEU A 354 -4.80 -10.97 11.75
CA LEU A 354 -6.23 -10.86 11.47
C LEU A 354 -6.65 -11.85 10.37
N ASN A 355 -5.90 -11.90 9.26
CA ASN A 355 -6.13 -12.87 8.21
C ASN A 355 -6.06 -14.32 8.73
N ALA A 356 -5.05 -14.65 9.52
CA ALA A 356 -4.88 -16.00 10.07
C ALA A 356 -6.03 -16.40 11.01
N VAL A 357 -6.43 -15.52 11.92
CA VAL A 357 -7.53 -15.78 12.86
C VAL A 357 -8.86 -15.90 12.15
N MET A 358 -9.15 -15.02 11.20
CA MET A 358 -10.45 -14.96 10.53
C MET A 358 -10.61 -16.03 9.46
N SER A 359 -9.50 -16.46 8.80
CA SER A 359 -9.53 -17.43 7.71
C SER A 359 -9.24 -18.88 8.13
N TYR A 360 -8.44 -19.08 9.20
CA TYR A 360 -7.91 -20.42 9.55
C TYR A 360 -8.19 -20.86 10.98
N ALA A 361 -8.66 -19.96 11.87
CA ALA A 361 -8.90 -20.35 13.24
C ALA A 361 -10.08 -21.34 13.37
N PRO A 362 -10.00 -22.30 14.29
CA PRO A 362 -11.15 -23.14 14.63
C PRO A 362 -12.35 -22.29 15.05
N ASN A 363 -13.58 -22.75 14.74
CA ASN A 363 -14.84 -22.03 15.00
C ASN A 363 -14.95 -21.32 16.38
N PRO A 364 -14.45 -21.89 17.50
CA PRO A 364 -14.51 -21.18 18.79
C PRO A 364 -13.64 -19.91 18.84
N LEU A 365 -12.44 -19.95 18.25
CA LEU A 365 -11.52 -18.80 18.22
C LEU A 365 -11.99 -17.73 17.25
N ALA A 366 -12.53 -18.10 16.10
CA ALA A 366 -13.16 -17.15 15.16
C ALA A 366 -14.35 -16.43 15.81
N LYS A 367 -15.21 -17.15 16.57
CA LYS A 367 -16.30 -16.55 17.35
C LYS A 367 -15.80 -15.59 18.43
N LEU A 368 -14.71 -15.92 19.14
CA LEU A 368 -14.09 -15.04 20.12
C LEU A 368 -13.54 -13.77 19.47
N ALA A 369 -12.95 -13.88 18.26
CA ALA A 369 -12.50 -12.71 17.48
C ALA A 369 -13.68 -11.84 17.04
N GLY A 370 -14.79 -12.43 16.61
CA GLY A 370 -16.02 -11.71 16.29
C GLY A 370 -16.65 -11.02 17.51
N MET A 371 -16.65 -11.70 18.68
CA MET A 371 -17.04 -11.06 19.95
C MET A 371 -16.08 -9.93 20.33
N GLY A 372 -14.78 -10.10 20.07
CA GLY A 372 -13.76 -9.07 20.27
C GLY A 372 -14.03 -7.84 19.39
N MET A 373 -14.40 -8.03 18.13
CA MET A 373 -14.81 -6.92 17.22
C MET A 373 -16.05 -6.20 17.73
N THR A 374 -17.03 -6.92 18.27
CA THR A 374 -18.23 -6.32 18.87
C THR A 374 -17.89 -5.48 20.11
N LEU A 375 -16.96 -5.97 20.95
CA LEU A 375 -16.44 -5.24 22.12
C LEU A 375 -15.65 -3.98 21.71
N VAL A 376 -14.90 -4.03 20.62
CA VAL A 376 -14.21 -2.86 20.05
C VAL A 376 -15.21 -1.78 19.66
N ASN A 377 -16.36 -2.14 19.11
CA ASN A 377 -17.38 -1.16 18.67
C ASN A 377 -18.00 -0.39 19.86
N THR A 378 -18.00 -0.95 21.05
CA THR A 378 -18.60 -0.37 22.28
C THR A 378 -17.56 0.24 23.24
N SER A 379 -16.26 0.16 22.93
CA SER A 379 -15.18 0.58 23.82
C SER A 379 -14.33 1.72 23.22
N SER A 380 -13.49 2.34 24.08
CA SER A 380 -12.49 3.33 23.66
C SER A 380 -11.50 2.81 22.59
N ALA A 381 -11.41 1.48 22.40
CA ALA A 381 -10.64 0.86 21.33
C ALA A 381 -11.15 1.27 19.93
N LYS A 382 -12.43 1.64 19.79
CA LYS A 382 -12.98 2.21 18.55
C LYS A 382 -12.17 3.42 18.08
N ASN A 383 -11.79 4.32 18.99
CA ASN A 383 -11.03 5.52 18.68
C ASN A 383 -9.61 5.18 18.21
N ILE A 384 -9.00 4.13 18.75
CA ILE A 384 -7.69 3.64 18.33
C ILE A 384 -7.77 3.09 16.90
N PHE A 385 -8.78 2.27 16.58
CA PHE A 385 -8.97 1.76 15.23
C PHE A 385 -9.30 2.86 14.22
N GLN A 386 -10.11 3.86 14.61
CA GLN A 386 -10.35 5.04 13.76
C GLN A 386 -9.07 5.84 13.51
N SER A 387 -8.22 6.01 14.53
CA SER A 387 -6.93 6.68 14.41
C SER A 387 -6.01 5.91 13.46
N ILE A 388 -5.94 4.58 13.57
CA ILE A 388 -5.20 3.73 12.63
C ILE A 388 -5.75 3.87 11.21
N ALA A 389 -7.07 3.83 11.03
CA ALA A 389 -7.73 3.97 9.73
C ALA A 389 -7.49 5.35 9.10
N ARG A 390 -7.26 6.39 9.89
CA ARG A 390 -6.91 7.75 9.44
C ARG A 390 -5.41 7.95 9.19
N GLY A 391 -4.56 6.95 9.40
CA GLY A 391 -3.11 7.04 9.23
C GLY A 391 -2.38 7.80 10.35
N GLY A 392 -3.03 7.99 11.50
CA GLY A 392 -2.54 8.87 12.58
C GLY A 392 -1.76 8.19 13.70
N VAL A 393 -1.41 6.90 13.60
CA VAL A 393 -1.02 6.19 14.82
C VAL A 393 0.47 6.13 15.09
N LEU A 394 1.35 6.06 14.10
CA LEU A 394 2.72 5.67 14.42
C LEU A 394 3.84 6.51 13.76
N ALA A 395 3.70 7.02 12.56
CA ALA A 395 4.72 7.85 11.94
C ALA A 395 4.46 9.34 12.20
N GLN A 396 5.25 9.96 13.06
CA GLN A 396 5.30 11.41 13.18
C GLN A 396 6.33 11.94 12.17
N ALA A 397 5.85 12.61 11.11
CA ALA A 397 6.70 13.23 10.11
C ALA A 397 6.03 14.47 9.54
N ASN A 398 6.82 15.51 9.25
CA ASN A 398 6.33 16.81 8.80
C ASN A 398 5.39 16.72 7.61
N LEU A 399 5.73 15.90 6.61
CA LEU A 399 4.91 15.72 5.41
C LEU A 399 3.54 15.09 5.70
N LEU A 400 3.45 14.17 6.65
CA LEU A 400 2.18 13.56 7.06
C LEU A 400 1.28 14.54 7.82
N ASP A 401 1.87 15.59 8.39
CA ASP A 401 1.17 16.72 9.00
C ASP A 401 0.90 17.87 8.00
N GLY A 402 1.16 17.67 6.70
CA GLY A 402 0.97 18.65 5.64
C GLY A 402 2.01 19.77 5.66
N ARG A 403 3.24 19.52 6.12
CA ARG A 403 4.35 20.46 6.16
C ARG A 403 5.56 19.92 5.43
N LEU A 404 6.28 20.76 4.71
CA LEU A 404 7.56 20.36 4.12
C LEU A 404 8.59 20.05 5.23
N PRO A 405 9.57 19.19 4.98
CA PRO A 405 10.69 18.96 5.88
C PRO A 405 11.48 20.26 6.05
N ASP A 406 11.76 20.63 7.30
CA ASP A 406 12.53 21.84 7.63
C ASP A 406 14.01 21.70 7.29
#